data_611018cd7358708f4965609c53750619
#
_entry.id   611018cd7358708f4965609c53750619
#
_cell.length_a   1.000
_cell.length_b   1.000
_cell.length_c   1.000
_cell.angle_alpha   90.00
_cell.angle_beta   90.00
_cell.angle_gamma   90.00
#
_symmetry.space_group_name_H-M   'P 1'
#
loop_
_entity.id
_entity.type
_entity.pdbx_description
1 polymer ?
#
loop_
_entity_poly.entity_id
_entity_poly.type
_entity_poly.pdbx_seq_one_letter_code
_entity_poly.pdbx_strand_id
1 'polypeptide(L)'
;MKKKDNAERILGNLAQALNNLQGCREFSLLMPEVRVNVVHALPGARSGMEVAAVDGRITVVRGYPCAAGSPAWGASDHMARLIIEARKYSQGVNAGINFKCDNEIIKIVKKYARDNKLVFGWIDRTREPEDVAARDGSSMPWKIRQLVEQSKRLPDIFYEGDGWGKEPLFVILGVDAVSVVRMATEIARIYKKQKTKSA
;
A
#
# COMPACT_ATOMS: atom_id res chain seq x y z
N MET A 1 -13.57 17.26 -20.80
CA MET A 1 -14.65 16.77 -19.95
C MET A 1 -14.24 15.46 -19.24
N LYS A 2 -14.19 14.31 -19.88
CA LYS A 2 -13.89 13.00 -19.24
C LYS A 2 -12.64 12.93 -18.33
N LYS A 3 -11.52 13.62 -18.67
CA LYS A 3 -10.27 13.58 -17.85
C LYS A 3 -10.42 14.37 -16.55
N LYS A 4 -11.13 15.48 -16.56
CA LYS A 4 -11.41 16.30 -15.38
C LYS A 4 -12.36 15.56 -14.42
N ASP A 5 -13.42 14.98 -14.93
CA ASP A 5 -14.39 14.19 -14.15
C ASP A 5 -13.73 12.99 -13.47
N ASN A 6 -12.79 12.32 -14.16
CA ASN A 6 -12.00 11.24 -13.55
C ASN A 6 -11.07 11.73 -12.43
N ALA A 7 -10.44 12.90 -12.61
CA ALA A 7 -9.55 13.46 -11.60
C ALA A 7 -10.31 13.82 -10.31
N GLU A 8 -11.45 14.47 -10.42
CA GLU A 8 -12.31 14.83 -9.28
C GLU A 8 -12.82 13.58 -8.56
N ARG A 9 -13.25 12.54 -9.29
CA ARG A 9 -13.70 11.27 -8.74
C ARG A 9 -12.58 10.55 -7.96
N ILE A 10 -11.35 10.58 -8.45
CA ILE A 10 -10.21 9.94 -7.80
C ILE A 10 -9.82 10.68 -6.52
N LEU A 11 -9.74 12.00 -6.56
CA LEU A 11 -9.48 12.80 -5.36
C LEU A 11 -10.59 12.63 -4.31
N GLY A 12 -11.85 12.60 -4.74
CA GLY A 12 -12.99 12.33 -3.86
C GLY A 12 -12.94 10.93 -3.23
N ASN A 13 -12.61 9.90 -4.00
CA ASN A 13 -12.43 8.53 -3.49
C ASN A 13 -11.26 8.45 -2.49
N LEU A 14 -10.14 9.14 -2.76
CA LEU A 14 -9.00 9.20 -1.85
C LEU A 14 -9.34 9.97 -0.57
N ALA A 15 -10.08 11.07 -0.65
CA ALA A 15 -10.56 11.80 0.52
C ALA A 15 -11.49 10.95 1.40
N GLN A 16 -12.40 10.20 0.78
CA GLN A 16 -13.27 9.26 1.50
C GLN A 16 -12.45 8.14 2.17
N ALA A 17 -11.46 7.59 1.47
CA ALA A 17 -10.55 6.59 2.03
C ALA A 17 -9.80 7.12 3.27
N LEU A 18 -9.32 8.37 3.21
CA LEU A 18 -8.68 9.04 4.34
C LEU A 18 -9.61 9.21 5.53
N ASN A 19 -10.84 9.65 5.31
CA ASN A 19 -11.83 9.77 6.39
C ASN A 19 -12.07 8.41 7.07
N ASN A 20 -12.20 7.33 6.29
CA ASN A 20 -12.37 5.98 6.81
C ASN A 20 -11.15 5.52 7.63
N LEU A 21 -9.95 5.81 7.14
CA LEU A 21 -8.70 5.45 7.82
C LEU A 21 -8.51 6.22 9.13
N GLN A 22 -8.73 7.53 9.11
CA GLN A 22 -8.63 8.41 10.28
C GLN A 22 -9.66 8.07 11.36
N GLY A 23 -10.83 7.56 10.97
CA GLY A 23 -11.85 7.03 11.88
C GLY A 23 -11.50 5.68 12.50
N CYS A 24 -10.45 4.98 12.05
CA CYS A 24 -10.04 3.68 12.56
C CYS A 24 -8.84 3.81 13.51
N ARG A 25 -9.09 3.98 14.79
CA ARG A 25 -8.04 4.11 15.82
C ARG A 25 -7.08 2.91 15.82
N GLU A 26 -7.60 1.71 15.61
CA GLU A 26 -6.83 0.47 15.58
C GLU A 26 -5.72 0.50 14.53
N PHE A 27 -5.91 1.22 13.43
CA PHE A 27 -4.91 1.32 12.38
C PHE A 27 -3.62 2.02 12.84
N SER A 28 -3.66 2.81 13.90
CA SER A 28 -2.45 3.40 14.51
C SER A 28 -1.42 2.35 14.92
N LEU A 29 -1.86 1.12 15.24
CA LEU A 29 -0.99 0.00 15.59
C LEU A 29 -0.23 -0.59 14.39
N LEU A 30 -0.68 -0.30 13.19
CA LEU A 30 -0.07 -0.71 11.92
C LEU A 30 0.75 0.41 11.27
N MET A 31 1.03 1.51 12.00
CA MET A 31 1.84 2.61 11.49
C MET A 31 3.31 2.22 11.43
N PRO A 32 3.96 2.24 10.26
CA PRO A 32 5.38 2.02 10.13
C PRO A 32 6.19 3.29 10.46
N GLU A 33 7.51 3.15 10.68
CA GLU A 33 8.41 4.30 10.91
C GLU A 33 8.42 5.26 9.73
N VAL A 34 8.43 4.72 8.50
CA VAL A 34 8.38 5.53 7.26
C VAL A 34 7.02 6.17 6.99
N ARG A 35 6.03 5.96 7.87
CA ARG A 35 4.65 6.42 7.74
C ARG A 35 3.88 5.74 6.61
N VAL A 36 2.58 5.97 6.56
CA VAL A 36 1.65 5.39 5.58
C VAL A 36 1.39 6.37 4.45
N ASN A 37 1.21 5.85 3.25
CA ASN A 37 0.55 6.58 2.18
C ASN A 37 -0.54 5.73 1.52
N VAL A 38 -1.60 6.38 1.07
CA VAL A 38 -2.66 5.82 0.24
C VAL A 38 -2.59 6.50 -1.11
N VAL A 39 -2.63 5.72 -2.17
CA VAL A 39 -2.54 6.24 -3.53
C VAL A 39 -3.69 5.77 -4.40
N HIS A 40 -4.07 6.60 -5.38
CA HIS A 40 -5.06 6.27 -6.39
C HIS A 40 -4.67 6.89 -7.74
N ALA A 41 -4.52 6.05 -8.75
CA ALA A 41 -4.06 6.41 -10.09
C ALA A 41 -5.22 6.75 -11.03
N LEU A 42 -4.99 7.67 -11.96
CA LEU A 42 -5.87 7.87 -13.12
C LEU A 42 -5.95 6.59 -13.97
N PRO A 43 -7.07 6.32 -14.63
CA PRO A 43 -7.13 5.28 -15.65
C PRO A 43 -6.04 5.52 -16.72
N GLY A 44 -5.20 4.51 -16.96
CA GLY A 44 -4.10 4.61 -17.92
C GLY A 44 -2.89 5.41 -17.46
N ALA A 45 -2.76 5.73 -16.15
CA ALA A 45 -1.61 6.45 -15.60
C ALA A 45 -0.27 5.84 -16.01
N ARG A 46 0.68 6.69 -16.45
CA ARG A 46 2.03 6.32 -16.90
C ARG A 46 3.13 7.09 -16.19
N SER A 47 2.75 8.12 -15.43
CA SER A 47 3.69 8.95 -14.66
C SER A 47 3.21 9.14 -13.23
N GLY A 48 4.14 9.44 -12.31
CA GLY A 48 3.82 9.73 -10.92
C GLY A 48 2.84 10.90 -10.76
N MET A 49 2.87 11.86 -11.68
CA MET A 49 1.96 13.01 -11.69
C MET A 49 0.49 12.64 -12.01
N GLU A 50 0.25 11.43 -12.44
CA GLU A 50 -1.08 10.87 -12.71
C GLU A 50 -1.59 9.94 -11.58
N VAL A 51 -0.84 9.91 -10.47
CA VAL A 51 -1.19 9.17 -9.25
C VAL A 51 -1.38 10.17 -8.11
N ALA A 52 -2.58 10.23 -7.56
CA ALA A 52 -2.86 11.01 -6.37
C ALA A 52 -2.43 10.25 -5.11
N ALA A 53 -1.93 10.95 -4.13
CA ALA A 53 -1.49 10.44 -2.84
C ALA A 53 -1.75 11.47 -1.74
N VAL A 54 -1.51 11.09 -0.48
CA VAL A 54 -1.55 12.05 0.64
C VAL A 54 -0.25 12.84 0.69
N ASP A 55 -0.35 14.15 0.58
CA ASP A 55 0.80 15.02 0.77
C ASP A 55 1.30 14.94 2.21
N GLY A 56 2.62 14.80 2.41
CA GLY A 56 3.23 14.64 3.73
C GLY A 56 2.93 13.30 4.43
N ARG A 57 2.23 12.37 3.78
CA ARG A 57 1.87 11.03 4.30
C ARG A 57 0.87 11.07 5.47
N ILE A 58 0.64 9.91 6.08
CA ILE A 58 -0.25 9.69 7.21
C ILE A 58 0.59 9.24 8.40
N THR A 59 0.42 9.89 9.55
CA THR A 59 1.11 9.60 10.82
C THR A 59 0.10 9.33 11.92
N VAL A 60 0.56 9.20 13.18
CA VAL A 60 -0.30 9.05 14.36
C VAL A 60 -0.29 10.35 15.16
N VAL A 61 -1.48 10.88 15.42
CA VAL A 61 -1.68 12.04 16.30
C VAL A 61 -2.71 11.67 17.36
N ARG A 62 -2.32 11.78 18.64
CA ARG A 62 -3.19 11.43 19.78
C ARG A 62 -3.82 10.02 19.70
N GLY A 63 -3.08 9.08 19.11
CA GLY A 63 -3.52 7.68 18.94
C GLY A 63 -4.46 7.41 17.78
N TYR A 64 -4.63 8.36 16.86
CA TYR A 64 -5.40 8.19 15.63
C TYR A 64 -4.51 8.38 14.39
N PRO A 65 -4.76 7.65 13.30
CA PRO A 65 -4.16 7.99 12.01
C PRO A 65 -4.57 9.40 11.62
N CYS A 66 -3.62 10.19 11.18
CA CYS A 66 -3.83 11.58 10.79
C CYS A 66 -3.05 11.89 9.50
N ALA A 67 -3.74 12.34 8.47
CA ALA A 67 -3.10 12.83 7.25
C ALA A 67 -2.37 14.15 7.53
N ALA A 68 -1.12 14.26 7.08
CA ALA A 68 -0.33 15.50 7.25
C ALA A 68 -0.79 16.61 6.30
N GLY A 69 -1.36 16.23 5.15
CA GLY A 69 -1.89 17.15 4.15
C GLY A 69 -3.07 16.57 3.39
N SER A 70 -3.51 17.27 2.36
CA SER A 70 -4.62 16.89 1.50
C SER A 70 -4.17 15.92 0.39
N PRO A 71 -5.12 15.19 -0.25
CA PRO A 71 -4.84 14.48 -1.48
C PRO A 71 -4.29 15.40 -2.57
N ALA A 72 -3.15 15.02 -3.15
CA ALA A 72 -2.50 15.78 -4.21
C ALA A 72 -1.89 14.85 -5.27
N TRP A 73 -1.83 15.33 -6.51
CA TRP A 73 -1.18 14.59 -7.62
C TRP A 73 0.34 14.62 -7.45
N GLY A 74 0.99 13.48 -7.68
CA GLY A 74 2.46 13.37 -7.58
C GLY A 74 3.01 13.38 -6.15
N ALA A 75 2.18 13.36 -5.12
CA ALA A 75 2.59 13.48 -3.71
C ALA A 75 3.31 12.24 -3.15
N SER A 76 3.42 11.13 -3.88
CA SER A 76 4.16 9.94 -3.46
C SER A 76 4.87 9.29 -4.64
N ASP A 77 6.17 9.48 -4.75
CA ASP A 77 6.97 8.89 -5.81
C ASP A 77 7.06 7.34 -5.70
N HIS A 78 7.39 6.82 -4.51
CA HIS A 78 7.55 5.38 -4.31
C HIS A 78 6.27 4.59 -4.60
N MET A 79 5.13 4.99 -4.01
CA MET A 79 3.85 4.31 -4.22
C MET A 79 3.31 4.51 -5.64
N ALA A 80 3.58 5.66 -6.26
CA ALA A 80 3.20 5.89 -7.65
C ALA A 80 3.96 4.96 -8.60
N ARG A 81 5.28 4.84 -8.45
CA ARG A 81 6.10 3.88 -9.23
C ARG A 81 5.60 2.44 -9.07
N LEU A 82 5.24 2.06 -7.83
CA LEU A 82 4.67 0.74 -7.55
C LEU A 82 3.37 0.49 -8.32
N ILE A 83 2.41 1.42 -8.27
CA ILE A 83 1.14 1.27 -8.99
C ILE A 83 1.35 1.21 -10.50
N ILE A 84 2.20 2.09 -11.05
CA ILE A 84 2.50 2.12 -12.47
C ILE A 84 3.12 0.80 -12.94
N GLU A 85 4.07 0.25 -12.17
CA GLU A 85 4.70 -1.03 -12.50
C GLU A 85 3.73 -2.20 -12.36
N ALA A 86 2.95 -2.25 -11.27
CA ALA A 86 1.95 -3.28 -11.00
C ALA A 86 0.90 -3.37 -12.12
N ARG A 87 0.50 -2.25 -12.69
CA ARG A 87 -0.47 -2.17 -13.79
C ARG A 87 -0.01 -2.85 -15.08
N LYS A 88 1.29 -3.02 -15.30
CA LYS A 88 1.79 -3.79 -16.46
C LYS A 88 1.36 -5.26 -16.39
N TYR A 89 1.09 -5.77 -15.19
CA TYR A 89 0.68 -7.15 -14.94
C TYR A 89 -0.82 -7.30 -14.61
N SER A 90 -1.46 -6.23 -14.14
CA SER A 90 -2.89 -6.22 -13.83
C SER A 90 -3.48 -4.82 -14.02
N GLN A 91 -4.25 -4.62 -15.08
CA GLN A 91 -4.90 -3.33 -15.38
C GLN A 91 -5.97 -2.92 -14.36
N GLY A 92 -6.46 -3.86 -13.55
CA GLY A 92 -7.42 -3.60 -12.47
C GLY A 92 -6.81 -2.90 -11.25
N VAL A 93 -5.47 -2.89 -11.11
CA VAL A 93 -4.79 -2.22 -10.01
C VAL A 93 -4.69 -0.73 -10.28
N ASN A 94 -5.36 0.07 -9.45
CA ASN A 94 -5.34 1.53 -9.53
C ASN A 94 -5.02 2.21 -8.19
N ALA A 95 -5.04 1.46 -7.09
CA ALA A 95 -4.80 2.02 -5.76
C ALA A 95 -3.92 1.10 -4.91
N GLY A 96 -3.32 1.67 -3.87
CA GLY A 96 -2.53 0.92 -2.90
C GLY A 96 -2.37 1.67 -1.59
N ILE A 97 -2.07 0.91 -0.54
CA ILE A 97 -1.73 1.39 0.80
C ILE A 97 -0.57 0.58 1.34
N ASN A 98 0.40 1.23 1.98
CA ASN A 98 1.44 0.55 2.75
C ASN A 98 1.14 0.60 4.25
N PHE A 99 1.64 -0.38 5.01
CA PHE A 99 1.55 -0.41 6.47
C PHE A 99 2.65 -1.29 7.07
N LYS A 100 2.76 -1.26 8.39
CA LYS A 100 3.79 -1.97 9.17
C LYS A 100 3.79 -3.47 8.88
N CYS A 101 5.00 -4.04 8.84
CA CYS A 101 5.22 -5.47 8.73
C CYS A 101 6.07 -5.96 9.91
N ASP A 102 5.60 -7.02 10.60
CA ASP A 102 6.35 -7.81 11.55
C ASP A 102 5.83 -9.26 11.54
N ASN A 103 6.50 -10.15 12.25
CA ASN A 103 6.16 -11.59 12.26
C ASN A 103 4.72 -11.88 12.75
N GLU A 104 4.18 -11.07 13.63
CA GLU A 104 2.81 -11.23 14.14
C GLU A 104 1.81 -10.79 13.07
N ILE A 105 2.05 -9.64 12.46
CA ILE A 105 1.20 -9.09 11.39
C ILE A 105 1.25 -10.02 10.16
N ILE A 106 2.41 -10.59 9.82
CA ILE A 106 2.52 -11.58 8.71
C ILE A 106 1.55 -12.76 8.91
N LYS A 107 1.47 -13.32 10.12
CA LYS A 107 0.55 -14.45 10.43
C LYS A 107 -0.91 -14.03 10.22
N ILE A 108 -1.27 -12.84 10.69
CA ILE A 108 -2.63 -12.28 10.56
C ILE A 108 -2.99 -12.04 9.11
N VAL A 109 -2.09 -11.37 8.37
CA VAL A 109 -2.34 -11.02 6.96
C VAL A 109 -2.41 -12.27 6.09
N LYS A 110 -1.56 -13.29 6.32
CA LYS A 110 -1.66 -14.59 5.63
C LYS A 110 -3.01 -15.26 5.85
N LYS A 111 -3.50 -15.25 7.11
CA LYS A 111 -4.82 -15.79 7.43
C LYS A 111 -5.92 -14.97 6.76
N TYR A 112 -5.87 -13.65 6.87
CA TYR A 112 -6.82 -12.74 6.23
C TYR A 112 -6.90 -12.95 4.72
N ALA A 113 -5.75 -13.02 4.05
CA ALA A 113 -5.69 -13.24 2.61
C ALA A 113 -6.34 -14.58 2.21
N ARG A 114 -6.03 -15.67 2.92
CA ARG A 114 -6.64 -16.98 2.69
C ARG A 114 -8.17 -16.95 2.87
N ASP A 115 -8.65 -16.38 3.99
CA ASP A 115 -10.06 -16.37 4.34
C ASP A 115 -10.88 -15.50 3.35
N ASN A 116 -10.25 -14.49 2.72
CA ASN A 116 -10.85 -13.62 1.71
C ASN A 116 -10.50 -13.99 0.25
N LYS A 117 -9.84 -15.15 0.02
CA LYS A 117 -9.43 -15.64 -1.31
C LYS A 117 -8.54 -14.66 -2.08
N LEU A 118 -7.73 -13.88 -1.36
CA LEU A 118 -6.74 -12.97 -1.91
C LEU A 118 -5.42 -13.70 -2.19
N VAL A 119 -4.71 -13.28 -3.23
CA VAL A 119 -3.36 -13.77 -3.49
C VAL A 119 -2.38 -13.03 -2.59
N PHE A 120 -1.63 -13.80 -1.83
CA PHE A 120 -0.59 -13.31 -0.93
C PHE A 120 0.79 -13.52 -1.54
N GLY A 121 1.66 -12.52 -1.45
CA GLY A 121 3.04 -12.57 -1.94
C GLY A 121 4.04 -12.02 -0.93
N TRP A 122 5.33 -12.19 -1.25
CA TRP A 122 6.41 -11.55 -0.50
C TRP A 122 7.61 -11.28 -1.40
N ILE A 123 8.40 -10.29 -1.06
CA ILE A 123 9.63 -9.93 -1.74
C ILE A 123 10.79 -10.28 -0.82
N ASP A 124 11.66 -11.19 -1.29
CA ASP A 124 12.94 -11.49 -0.65
C ASP A 124 13.98 -10.50 -1.15
N ARG A 125 14.24 -9.47 -0.36
CA ARG A 125 15.18 -8.41 -0.71
C ARG A 125 16.64 -8.85 -0.67
N THR A 126 16.95 -9.98 -0.03
CA THR A 126 18.32 -10.53 -0.03
C THR A 126 18.75 -11.00 -1.43
N ARG A 127 17.78 -11.19 -2.32
CA ARG A 127 17.99 -11.57 -3.73
C ARG A 127 18.04 -10.37 -4.67
N GLU A 128 17.90 -9.15 -4.18
CA GLU A 128 17.96 -7.95 -5.02
C GLU A 128 19.40 -7.79 -5.55
N PRO A 129 19.60 -7.77 -6.89
CA PRO A 129 20.93 -7.58 -7.48
C PRO A 129 21.53 -6.24 -7.04
N GLU A 130 22.84 -6.22 -6.74
CA GLU A 130 23.52 -5.02 -6.23
C GLU A 130 23.40 -3.82 -7.21
N ASP A 131 23.51 -4.09 -8.52
CA ASP A 131 23.37 -3.06 -9.56
C ASP A 131 21.94 -2.50 -9.65
N VAL A 132 20.93 -3.29 -9.28
CA VAL A 132 19.52 -2.87 -9.18
C VAL A 132 19.30 -2.06 -7.91
N ALA A 133 19.85 -2.51 -6.79
CA ALA A 133 19.74 -1.84 -5.50
C ALA A 133 20.44 -0.47 -5.50
N ALA A 134 21.55 -0.34 -6.23
CA ALA A 134 22.36 0.88 -6.32
C ALA A 134 21.74 1.98 -7.20
N ARG A 135 20.84 1.64 -8.13
CA ARG A 135 20.20 2.61 -9.05
C ARG A 135 18.85 3.04 -8.52
N ASP A 136 18.68 4.34 -8.31
CA ASP A 136 17.37 4.87 -7.90
C ASP A 136 16.27 4.53 -8.93
N GLY A 137 15.16 4.03 -8.44
CA GLY A 137 13.99 3.65 -9.24
C GLY A 137 14.06 2.31 -9.96
N SER A 138 15.20 1.60 -10.04
CA SER A 138 15.33 0.33 -10.74
C SER A 138 14.82 -0.88 -9.94
N SER A 139 14.73 -0.78 -8.64
CA SER A 139 14.20 -1.80 -7.74
C SER A 139 12.75 -2.21 -8.04
N MET A 140 11.89 -1.26 -8.43
CA MET A 140 10.46 -1.52 -8.54
C MET A 140 10.10 -2.55 -9.61
N PRO A 141 10.63 -2.49 -10.86
CA PRO A 141 10.39 -3.53 -11.86
C PRO A 141 10.86 -4.92 -11.42
N TRP A 142 11.99 -5.00 -10.74
CA TRP A 142 12.51 -6.27 -10.22
C TRP A 142 11.58 -6.85 -9.14
N LYS A 143 11.14 -6.03 -8.18
CA LYS A 143 10.21 -6.42 -7.10
C LYS A 143 8.90 -6.98 -7.64
N ILE A 144 8.27 -6.27 -8.55
CA ILE A 144 6.98 -6.70 -9.12
C ILE A 144 7.15 -7.98 -9.93
N ARG A 145 8.25 -8.12 -10.69
CA ARG A 145 8.55 -9.35 -11.41
C ARG A 145 8.69 -10.54 -10.45
N GLN A 146 9.46 -10.40 -9.37
CA GLN A 146 9.62 -11.45 -8.36
C GLN A 146 8.27 -11.89 -7.77
N LEU A 147 7.38 -10.95 -7.44
CA LEU A 147 6.03 -11.24 -6.95
C LEU A 147 5.22 -12.05 -7.97
N VAL A 148 5.22 -11.64 -9.23
CA VAL A 148 4.45 -12.31 -10.28
C VAL A 148 5.00 -13.70 -10.60
N GLU A 149 6.32 -13.87 -10.61
CA GLU A 149 6.96 -15.18 -10.83
C GLU A 149 6.62 -16.18 -9.73
N GLN A 150 6.59 -15.75 -8.46
CA GLN A 150 6.24 -16.59 -7.32
C GLN A 150 4.77 -16.98 -7.29
N SER A 151 3.88 -16.03 -7.53
CA SER A 151 2.42 -16.20 -7.35
C SER A 151 1.69 -16.53 -8.64
N LYS A 152 2.41 -16.58 -9.80
CA LYS A 152 1.87 -16.76 -11.18
C LYS A 152 0.92 -15.64 -11.62
N ARG A 153 0.64 -14.68 -10.76
CA ARG A 153 -0.10 -13.44 -11.01
C ARG A 153 0.32 -12.38 -10.01
N LEU A 154 -0.03 -11.13 -10.24
CA LEU A 154 0.21 -10.04 -9.28
C LEU A 154 -0.57 -10.32 -7.99
N PRO A 155 0.08 -10.33 -6.80
CA PRO A 155 -0.61 -10.48 -5.52
C PRO A 155 -1.51 -9.28 -5.19
N ASP A 156 -2.61 -9.56 -4.49
CA ASP A 156 -3.50 -8.52 -3.94
C ASP A 156 -2.90 -7.88 -2.69
N ILE A 157 -2.12 -8.66 -1.93
CA ILE A 157 -1.44 -8.22 -0.72
C ILE A 157 -0.07 -8.89 -0.61
N PHE A 158 0.96 -8.12 -0.31
CA PHE A 158 2.30 -8.64 -0.16
C PHE A 158 3.10 -7.84 0.86
N TYR A 159 4.21 -8.41 1.34
CA TYR A 159 5.20 -7.67 2.11
C TYR A 159 6.57 -7.68 1.44
N GLU A 160 7.30 -6.60 1.69
CA GLU A 160 8.73 -6.53 1.44
C GLU A 160 9.46 -6.90 2.72
N GLY A 161 10.36 -7.89 2.65
CA GLY A 161 11.21 -8.28 3.77
C GLY A 161 12.26 -7.21 4.12
N ASP A 162 13.02 -7.48 5.16
CA ASP A 162 14.12 -6.62 5.60
C ASP A 162 15.11 -6.35 4.45
N GLY A 163 15.57 -5.12 4.35
CA GLY A 163 16.63 -4.70 3.45
C GLY A 163 17.55 -3.73 4.17
N TRP A 164 18.78 -3.59 3.71
CA TRP A 164 19.76 -2.71 4.35
C TRP A 164 19.23 -1.28 4.45
N GLY A 165 19.05 -0.78 5.69
CA GLY A 165 18.50 0.56 5.96
C GLY A 165 17.04 0.77 5.56
N LYS A 166 16.26 -0.31 5.35
CA LYS A 166 14.85 -0.21 4.92
C LYS A 166 13.96 -1.11 5.79
N GLU A 167 12.97 -0.51 6.40
CA GLU A 167 11.94 -1.17 7.20
C GLU A 167 11.09 -2.11 6.34
N PRO A 168 10.74 -3.31 6.85
CA PRO A 168 9.81 -4.20 6.18
C PRO A 168 8.39 -3.59 6.17
N LEU A 169 7.72 -3.71 5.03
CA LEU A 169 6.40 -3.12 4.82
C LEU A 169 5.44 -4.08 4.16
N PHE A 170 4.18 -4.04 4.58
CA PHE A 170 3.07 -4.57 3.80
C PHE A 170 2.59 -3.56 2.77
N VAL A 171 2.08 -4.08 1.66
CA VAL A 171 1.34 -3.33 0.65
C VAL A 171 0.07 -4.10 0.29
N ILE A 172 -1.05 -3.40 0.22
CA ILE A 172 -2.29 -3.86 -0.40
C ILE A 172 -2.46 -3.13 -1.71
N LEU A 173 -2.80 -3.87 -2.76
CA LEU A 173 -3.17 -3.36 -4.07
C LEU A 173 -4.66 -3.57 -4.32
N GLY A 174 -5.30 -2.68 -5.07
CA GLY A 174 -6.72 -2.78 -5.37
C GLY A 174 -7.22 -1.83 -6.44
N VAL A 175 -8.52 -1.86 -6.65
CA VAL A 175 -9.18 -1.09 -7.73
C VAL A 175 -9.34 0.39 -7.39
N ASP A 176 -9.47 0.73 -6.10
CA ASP A 176 -9.65 2.09 -5.60
C ASP A 176 -9.14 2.25 -4.15
N ALA A 177 -8.97 3.51 -3.70
CA ALA A 177 -8.41 3.83 -2.39
C ALA A 177 -9.33 3.39 -1.23
N VAL A 178 -10.63 3.46 -1.39
CA VAL A 178 -11.60 3.04 -0.36
C VAL A 178 -11.49 1.53 -0.12
N SER A 179 -11.36 0.74 -1.18
CA SER A 179 -11.26 -0.72 -1.07
C SER A 179 -9.97 -1.17 -0.36
N VAL A 180 -8.82 -0.58 -0.67
CA VAL A 180 -7.54 -0.95 -0.01
C VAL A 180 -7.50 -0.48 1.44
N VAL A 181 -8.07 0.69 1.75
CA VAL A 181 -8.18 1.18 3.13
C VAL A 181 -9.14 0.31 3.95
N ARG A 182 -10.25 -0.15 3.38
CA ARG A 182 -11.15 -1.09 4.05
C ARG A 182 -10.41 -2.36 4.48
N MET A 183 -9.68 -3.00 3.57
CA MET A 183 -8.89 -4.20 3.89
C MET A 183 -7.85 -3.92 4.98
N ALA A 184 -7.14 -2.81 4.90
CA ALA A 184 -6.14 -2.42 5.89
C ALA A 184 -6.74 -2.18 7.28
N THR A 185 -7.92 -1.53 7.36
CA THR A 185 -8.62 -1.29 8.63
C THR A 185 -9.22 -2.56 9.23
N GLU A 186 -9.69 -3.50 8.41
CA GLU A 186 -10.12 -4.84 8.86
C GLU A 186 -8.95 -5.61 9.48
N ILE A 187 -7.78 -5.61 8.84
CA ILE A 187 -6.55 -6.21 9.39
C ILE A 187 -6.16 -5.56 10.72
N ALA A 188 -6.23 -4.23 10.81
CA ALA A 188 -5.92 -3.50 12.04
C ALA A 188 -6.83 -3.91 13.22
N ARG A 189 -8.13 -4.06 12.97
CA ARG A 189 -9.09 -4.52 13.99
C ARG A 189 -8.81 -5.96 14.43
N ILE A 190 -8.46 -6.85 13.49
CA ILE A 190 -8.06 -8.23 13.82
C ILE A 190 -6.80 -8.23 14.69
N TYR A 191 -5.79 -7.45 14.32
CA TYR A 191 -4.54 -7.32 15.08
C TYR A 191 -4.80 -6.82 16.51
N LYS A 192 -5.59 -5.73 16.66
CA LYS A 192 -5.96 -5.21 17.98
C LYS A 192 -6.66 -6.27 18.84
N LYS A 193 -7.62 -6.99 18.25
CA LYS A 193 -8.38 -8.04 18.96
C LYS A 193 -7.48 -9.18 19.44
N GLN A 194 -6.47 -9.56 18.68
CA GLN A 194 -5.51 -10.61 19.10
C GLN A 194 -4.61 -10.11 20.24
N LYS A 195 -4.07 -8.89 20.13
CA LYS A 195 -3.26 -8.28 21.20
C LYS A 195 -4.00 -8.20 22.53
N THR A 196 -5.30 -7.87 22.51
CA THR A 196 -6.10 -7.80 23.74
C THR A 196 -6.37 -9.17 24.37
N LYS A 197 -6.29 -10.26 23.58
CA LYS A 197 -6.47 -11.64 24.12
C LYS A 197 -5.16 -12.23 24.68
N SER A 198 -4.02 -11.67 24.32
CA SER A 198 -2.68 -12.14 24.72
C SER A 198 -2.08 -11.31 25.86
N ALA A 199 -2.74 -10.23 26.26
CA ALA A 199 -2.42 -9.38 27.41
C ALA A 199 -3.32 -9.71 28.59
#